data_9be19500f49ab0e8163bff717d2b17f0
#
_entry.id   9be19500f49ab0e8163bff717d2b17f0
#
_cell.length_a   1.000
_cell.length_b   1.000
_cell.length_c   1.000
_cell.angle_alpha   90.00
_cell.angle_beta   90.00
_cell.angle_gamma   90.00
#
_symmetry.space_group_name_H-M   'P 1'
#
loop_
_entity.id
_entity.type
_entity.pdbx_description
1 polymer ?
#
loop_
_entity_poly.entity_id
_entity_poly.type
_entity_poly.pdbx_seq_one_letter_code
_entity_poly.pdbx_strand_id
1 'polypeptide(L)'
;WVRQGLDLLDALGLEKVHLVGNSFGGALAMALAIRAPERVQRLVLMGSVGVPFPITEGLDAVWGYEASFENMRRIMDYFAWSRDLVNDELAKLRYEASIRPGFQESFSAMFPAPRQRWVDAMTSAEADIRALPHETLIIHGREDKVIPLSNSLTLADWIPNAQLHVFGHCGHWTQIEHSARFNRL
;
A
#
# COMPACT_ATOMS: atom_id res chain seq x y z
N TRP A 1 0.10 13.16 -6.93
CA TRP A 1 1.09 12.32 -6.26
C TRP A 1 2.22 11.88 -7.22
N VAL A 2 1.92 11.34 -8.41
CA VAL A 2 2.96 10.91 -9.38
C VAL A 2 3.88 12.08 -9.75
N ARG A 3 3.31 13.24 -10.09
CA ARG A 3 4.10 14.44 -10.39
C ARG A 3 4.99 14.85 -9.20
N GLN A 4 4.44 14.84 -7.99
CA GLN A 4 5.21 15.12 -6.77
C GLN A 4 6.37 14.14 -6.59
N GLY A 5 6.16 12.84 -6.89
CA GLY A 5 7.23 11.85 -6.88
C GLY A 5 8.34 12.16 -7.88
N LEU A 6 7.99 12.52 -9.11
CA LEU A 6 8.96 12.92 -10.13
C LEU A 6 9.71 14.20 -9.76
N ASP A 7 8.99 15.23 -9.30
CA ASP A 7 9.57 16.50 -8.85
C ASP A 7 10.56 16.25 -7.68
N LEU A 8 10.26 15.29 -6.78
CA LEU A 8 11.17 14.89 -5.71
C LEU A 8 12.45 14.24 -6.24
N LEU A 9 12.35 13.32 -7.21
CA LEU A 9 13.52 12.71 -7.84
C LEU A 9 14.41 13.76 -8.49
N ASP A 10 13.81 14.72 -9.18
CA ASP A 10 14.54 15.81 -9.84
C ASP A 10 15.21 16.73 -8.80
N ALA A 11 14.51 17.11 -7.74
CA ALA A 11 15.05 17.93 -6.66
C ALA A 11 16.23 17.28 -5.92
N LEU A 12 16.25 15.93 -5.85
CA LEU A 12 17.34 15.16 -5.24
C LEU A 12 18.44 14.78 -6.23
N GLY A 13 18.30 15.11 -7.52
CA GLY A 13 19.26 14.73 -8.56
C GLY A 13 19.32 13.22 -8.83
N LEU A 14 18.23 12.49 -8.55
CA LEU A 14 18.16 11.05 -8.74
C LEU A 14 17.64 10.73 -10.15
N GLU A 15 18.50 10.26 -11.02
CA GLU A 15 18.13 9.91 -12.39
C GLU A 15 17.25 8.65 -12.44
N LYS A 16 17.61 7.62 -11.68
CA LYS A 16 16.93 6.33 -11.67
C LYS A 16 16.93 5.70 -10.27
N VAL A 17 15.79 5.13 -9.86
CA VAL A 17 15.60 4.59 -8.51
C VAL A 17 14.92 3.23 -8.50
N HIS A 18 15.06 2.49 -7.41
CA HIS A 18 14.15 1.41 -7.05
C HIS A 18 12.97 1.98 -6.28
N LEU A 19 11.75 1.50 -6.56
CA LEU A 19 10.56 1.93 -5.83
C LEU A 19 10.02 0.79 -4.98
N VAL A 20 9.77 1.09 -3.72
CA VAL A 20 9.07 0.19 -2.79
C VAL A 20 7.78 0.87 -2.39
N GLY A 21 6.64 0.30 -2.76
CA GLY A 21 5.33 0.84 -2.48
C GLY A 21 4.47 -0.11 -1.65
N ASN A 22 3.97 0.37 -0.52
CA ASN A 22 3.01 -0.36 0.32
C ASN A 22 1.61 0.22 0.15
N SER A 23 0.61 -0.64 -0.04
CA SER A 23 -0.80 -0.24 -0.09
C SER A 23 -1.06 0.86 -1.14
N PHE A 24 -1.53 2.05 -0.73
CA PHE A 24 -1.60 3.26 -1.55
C PHE A 24 -0.27 3.56 -2.28
N GLY A 25 0.85 3.44 -1.56
CA GLY A 25 2.18 3.67 -2.13
C GLY A 25 2.54 2.70 -3.26
N GLY A 26 1.95 1.50 -3.27
CA GLY A 26 2.13 0.54 -4.35
C GLY A 26 1.48 1.00 -5.66
N ALA A 27 0.23 1.50 -5.59
CA ALA A 27 -0.41 2.12 -6.76
C ALA A 27 0.37 3.33 -7.27
N LEU A 28 0.91 4.15 -6.36
CA LEU A 28 1.72 5.31 -6.72
C LEU A 28 3.05 4.91 -7.39
N ALA A 29 3.74 3.90 -6.85
CA ALA A 29 4.99 3.39 -7.43
C ALA A 29 4.76 2.83 -8.84
N MET A 30 3.68 2.08 -9.02
CA MET A 30 3.28 1.53 -10.32
C MET A 30 2.91 2.64 -11.32
N ALA A 31 2.09 3.61 -10.90
CA ALA A 31 1.70 4.74 -11.76
C ALA A 31 2.91 5.61 -12.15
N LEU A 32 3.90 5.76 -11.26
CA LEU A 32 5.15 6.45 -11.57
C LEU A 32 5.97 5.66 -12.60
N ALA A 33 6.08 4.34 -12.43
CA ALA A 33 6.79 3.46 -13.37
C ALA A 33 6.12 3.42 -14.76
N ILE A 34 4.78 3.51 -14.82
CA ILE A 34 4.03 3.64 -16.08
C ILE A 34 4.32 5.01 -16.74
N ARG A 35 4.33 6.08 -15.94
CA ARG A 35 4.47 7.46 -16.44
C ARG A 35 5.87 7.80 -16.89
N ALA A 36 6.89 7.26 -16.23
CA ALA A 36 8.31 7.55 -16.46
C ALA A 36 9.15 6.27 -16.27
N PRO A 37 8.99 5.27 -17.15
CA PRO A 37 9.63 3.96 -17.00
C PRO A 37 11.16 4.04 -16.94
N GLU A 38 11.76 5.00 -17.60
CA GLU A 38 13.22 5.24 -17.60
C GLU A 38 13.76 5.68 -16.23
N ARG A 39 12.89 6.25 -15.37
CA ARG A 39 13.25 6.72 -14.02
C ARG A 39 13.21 5.60 -12.97
N VAL A 40 12.71 4.41 -13.33
CA VAL A 40 12.54 3.28 -12.41
C VAL A 40 13.41 2.11 -12.85
N GLN A 41 14.09 1.48 -11.89
CA GLN A 41 14.91 0.32 -12.14
C GLN A 41 14.17 -0.98 -11.79
N ARG A 42 13.61 -1.07 -10.57
CA ARG A 42 12.87 -2.22 -10.07
C ARG A 42 11.69 -1.74 -9.21
N LEU A 43 10.67 -2.60 -9.09
CA LEU A 43 9.49 -2.36 -8.26
C LEU A 43 9.40 -3.40 -7.15
N VAL A 44 9.00 -2.96 -5.96
CA VAL A 44 8.47 -3.82 -4.90
C VAL A 44 7.09 -3.31 -4.52
N LEU A 45 6.06 -4.15 -4.69
CA LEU A 45 4.66 -3.82 -4.44
C LEU A 45 4.15 -4.67 -3.27
N MET A 46 3.72 -4.02 -2.19
CA MET A 46 3.35 -4.68 -0.94
C MET A 46 1.88 -4.41 -0.62
N GLY A 47 1.02 -5.44 -0.62
CA GLY A 47 -0.41 -5.29 -0.35
C GLY A 47 -1.00 -4.13 -1.16
N SER A 48 -0.71 -4.09 -2.46
CA SER A 48 -0.88 -2.89 -3.29
C SER A 48 -2.31 -2.69 -3.77
N VAL A 49 -2.78 -1.45 -3.76
CA VAL A 49 -3.86 -0.97 -4.62
C VAL A 49 -3.32 -0.84 -6.04
N GLY A 50 -4.18 -0.59 -7.03
CA GLY A 50 -3.73 -0.29 -8.40
C GLY A 50 -4.44 -1.09 -9.48
N VAL A 51 -5.25 -2.09 -9.09
CA VAL A 51 -6.21 -2.81 -9.92
C VAL A 51 -7.63 -2.62 -9.38
N PRO A 52 -8.70 -2.81 -10.19
CA PRO A 52 -10.06 -2.65 -9.71
C PRO A 52 -10.43 -3.72 -8.68
N PHE A 53 -11.04 -3.31 -7.58
CA PHE A 53 -11.67 -4.22 -6.61
C PHE A 53 -12.75 -3.49 -5.81
N PRO A 54 -13.79 -4.20 -5.33
CA PRO A 54 -14.73 -3.64 -4.38
C PRO A 54 -14.01 -3.28 -3.08
N ILE A 55 -14.20 -2.04 -2.58
CA ILE A 55 -13.57 -1.61 -1.34
C ILE A 55 -13.91 -2.58 -0.20
N THR A 56 -12.89 -3.04 0.51
CA THR A 56 -13.07 -3.92 1.65
C THR A 56 -13.55 -3.13 2.87
N GLU A 57 -14.20 -3.82 3.83
CA GLU A 57 -14.54 -3.22 5.12
C GLU A 57 -13.30 -2.66 5.83
N GLY A 58 -12.17 -3.39 5.76
CA GLY A 58 -10.91 -2.96 6.36
C GLY A 58 -10.38 -1.67 5.75
N LEU A 59 -10.36 -1.57 4.42
CA LEU A 59 -9.88 -0.36 3.74
C LEU A 59 -10.80 0.84 3.99
N ASP A 60 -12.14 0.63 3.97
CA ASP A 60 -13.11 1.69 4.26
C ASP A 60 -12.96 2.18 5.70
N ALA A 61 -12.78 1.27 6.68
CA ALA A 61 -12.53 1.62 8.07
C ALA A 61 -11.22 2.40 8.26
N VAL A 62 -10.14 2.01 7.56
CA VAL A 62 -8.84 2.69 7.62
C VAL A 62 -8.93 4.10 7.02
N TRP A 63 -9.50 4.24 5.84
CA TRP A 63 -9.64 5.56 5.19
C TRP A 63 -10.68 6.45 5.86
N GLY A 64 -11.65 5.85 6.56
CA GLY A 64 -12.65 6.54 7.36
C GLY A 64 -12.28 6.71 8.83
N TYR A 65 -11.02 6.52 9.18
CA TYR A 65 -10.57 6.64 10.57
C TYR A 65 -10.90 8.02 11.15
N GLU A 66 -11.59 8.01 12.27
CA GLU A 66 -11.83 9.15 13.14
C GLU A 66 -11.01 8.99 14.42
N ALA A 67 -10.28 10.03 14.81
CA ALA A 67 -9.27 9.94 15.85
C ALA A 67 -9.87 9.64 17.24
N SER A 68 -9.73 8.40 17.66
CA SER A 68 -9.92 7.93 19.02
C SER A 68 -9.04 6.71 19.30
N PHE A 69 -8.71 6.48 20.56
CA PHE A 69 -7.94 5.28 20.95
C PHE A 69 -8.67 3.99 20.57
N GLU A 70 -9.97 3.94 20.79
CA GLU A 70 -10.80 2.78 20.46
C GLU A 70 -10.83 2.50 18.96
N ASN A 71 -11.03 3.53 18.13
CA ASN A 71 -10.97 3.40 16.67
C ASN A 71 -9.58 2.96 16.19
N MET A 72 -8.51 3.48 16.79
CA MET A 72 -7.15 3.05 16.47
C MET A 72 -6.95 1.57 16.78
N ARG A 73 -7.41 1.11 17.94
CA ARG A 73 -7.38 -0.32 18.29
C ARG A 73 -8.14 -1.16 17.27
N ARG A 74 -9.34 -0.73 16.89
CA ARG A 74 -10.18 -1.44 15.91
C ARG A 74 -9.53 -1.53 14.54
N ILE A 75 -8.94 -0.45 14.02
CA ILE A 75 -8.30 -0.52 12.70
C ILE A 75 -7.03 -1.36 12.69
N MET A 76 -6.32 -1.49 13.81
CA MET A 76 -5.17 -2.39 13.91
C MET A 76 -5.55 -3.87 13.73
N ASP A 77 -6.80 -4.25 14.06
CA ASP A 77 -7.33 -5.61 13.84
C ASP A 77 -7.48 -5.95 12.34
N TYR A 78 -7.58 -4.94 11.47
CA TYR A 78 -7.54 -5.15 10.03
C TYR A 78 -6.11 -5.25 9.47
N PHE A 79 -5.16 -4.57 10.10
CA PHE A 79 -3.78 -4.52 9.60
C PHE A 79 -2.96 -5.77 9.91
N ALA A 80 -3.08 -6.32 11.11
CA ALA A 80 -2.22 -7.41 11.56
C ALA A 80 -2.99 -8.72 11.79
N TRP A 81 -2.40 -9.81 11.34
CA TRP A 81 -2.81 -11.16 11.72
C TRP A 81 -2.36 -11.50 13.14
N SER A 82 -1.10 -11.19 13.48
CA SER A 82 -0.53 -11.45 14.80
C SER A 82 -1.22 -10.61 15.88
N ARG A 83 -1.80 -11.28 16.86
CA ARG A 83 -2.47 -10.64 18.00
C ARG A 83 -1.48 -9.95 18.94
N ASP A 84 -0.23 -10.40 18.97
CA ASP A 84 0.83 -9.83 19.81
C ASP A 84 1.19 -8.39 19.36
N LEU A 85 1.02 -8.11 18.07
CA LEU A 85 1.22 -6.76 17.51
C LEU A 85 0.05 -5.81 17.79
N VAL A 86 -1.15 -6.35 18.04
CA VAL A 86 -2.35 -5.56 18.29
C VAL A 86 -2.51 -5.33 19.80
N ASN A 87 -1.55 -4.61 20.39
CA ASN A 87 -1.54 -4.27 21.81
C ASN A 87 -1.83 -2.78 22.06
N ASP A 88 -2.11 -2.44 23.31
CA ASP A 88 -2.48 -1.09 23.69
C ASP A 88 -1.33 -0.09 23.59
N GLU A 89 -0.09 -0.55 23.74
CA GLU A 89 1.10 0.29 23.61
C GLU A 89 1.24 0.81 22.17
N LEU A 90 1.18 -0.09 21.19
CA LEU A 90 1.23 0.29 19.77
C LEU A 90 0.00 1.14 19.38
N ALA A 91 -1.19 0.77 19.88
CA ALA A 91 -2.41 1.55 19.62
C ALA A 91 -2.28 2.99 20.15
N LYS A 92 -1.74 3.15 21.35
CA LYS A 92 -1.49 4.47 21.96
C LYS A 92 -0.51 5.28 21.14
N LEU A 93 0.63 4.71 20.79
CA LEU A 93 1.64 5.36 19.95
C LEU A 93 1.06 5.87 18.63
N ARG A 94 0.27 5.05 17.94
CA ARG A 94 -0.37 5.42 16.67
C ARG A 94 -1.46 6.46 16.85
N TYR A 95 -2.27 6.33 17.90
CA TYR A 95 -3.30 7.31 18.24
C TYR A 95 -2.68 8.68 18.52
N GLU A 96 -1.65 8.74 19.38
CA GLU A 96 -0.93 9.99 19.70
C GLU A 96 -0.33 10.65 18.45
N ALA A 97 0.15 9.85 17.50
CA ALA A 97 0.61 10.37 16.21
C ALA A 97 -0.55 10.94 15.37
N SER A 98 -1.71 10.29 15.37
CA SER A 98 -2.87 10.69 14.56
C SER A 98 -3.54 11.99 15.00
N ILE A 99 -3.42 12.35 16.29
CA ILE A 99 -4.02 13.57 16.85
C ILE A 99 -3.09 14.78 16.84
N ARG A 100 -1.91 14.67 16.23
CA ARG A 100 -1.03 15.85 16.05
C ARG A 100 -1.73 16.89 15.18
N PRO A 101 -1.51 18.20 15.45
CA PRO A 101 -2.15 19.26 14.71
C PRO A 101 -2.04 19.09 13.18
N GLY A 102 -3.17 19.14 12.48
CA GLY A 102 -3.27 19.00 11.03
C GLY A 102 -3.24 17.58 10.47
N PHE A 103 -2.91 16.55 11.27
CA PHE A 103 -2.80 15.17 10.75
C PHE A 103 -4.17 14.57 10.42
N GLN A 104 -5.13 14.65 11.35
CA GLN A 104 -6.47 14.08 11.13
C GLN A 104 -7.20 14.79 9.98
N GLU A 105 -7.12 16.12 9.95
CA GLU A 105 -7.74 16.92 8.88
C GLU A 105 -7.14 16.59 7.51
N SER A 106 -5.81 16.51 7.42
CA SER A 106 -5.12 16.16 6.19
C SER A 106 -5.46 14.75 5.71
N PHE A 107 -5.49 13.78 6.63
CA PHE A 107 -5.82 12.39 6.31
C PHE A 107 -7.27 12.25 5.83
N SER A 108 -8.22 12.83 6.55
CA SER A 108 -9.65 12.78 6.21
C SER A 108 -9.93 13.47 4.86
N ALA A 109 -9.19 14.51 4.52
CA ALA A 109 -9.31 15.20 3.23
C ALA A 109 -8.82 14.37 2.04
N MET A 110 -7.96 13.35 2.27
CA MET A 110 -7.48 12.49 1.18
C MET A 110 -8.55 11.54 0.64
N PHE A 111 -9.41 10.99 1.52
CA PHE A 111 -10.35 9.92 1.18
C PHE A 111 -11.79 10.19 1.69
N PRO A 112 -12.42 11.33 1.34
CA PRO A 112 -13.80 11.58 1.72
C PRO A 112 -14.75 10.55 1.08
N ALA A 113 -15.83 10.19 1.81
CA ALA A 113 -16.86 9.27 1.32
C ALA A 113 -17.59 9.83 0.06
N PRO A 114 -18.11 8.96 -0.82
CA PRO A 114 -17.98 7.50 -0.84
C PRO A 114 -16.59 7.05 -1.29
N ARG A 115 -15.95 6.13 -0.56
CA ARG A 115 -14.51 5.84 -0.72
C ARG A 115 -14.16 4.87 -1.85
N GLN A 116 -15.13 4.13 -2.40
CA GLN A 116 -14.90 3.30 -3.59
C GLN A 116 -14.26 4.09 -4.74
N ARG A 117 -14.70 5.32 -4.97
CA ARG A 117 -14.17 6.18 -6.03
C ARG A 117 -12.65 6.40 -5.96
N TRP A 118 -12.06 6.28 -4.76
CA TRP A 118 -10.62 6.45 -4.59
C TRP A 118 -9.85 5.18 -4.95
N VAL A 119 -10.45 4.01 -4.73
CA VAL A 119 -9.92 2.75 -5.28
C VAL A 119 -9.90 2.84 -6.81
N ASP A 120 -11.03 3.26 -7.39
CA ASP A 120 -11.17 3.39 -8.85
C ASP A 120 -10.18 4.41 -9.44
N ALA A 121 -9.98 5.55 -8.77
CA ALA A 121 -9.05 6.60 -9.18
C ALA A 121 -7.56 6.19 -9.09
N MET A 122 -7.23 5.17 -8.30
CA MET A 122 -5.88 4.62 -8.17
C MET A 122 -5.61 3.46 -9.11
N THR A 123 -6.61 3.02 -9.85
CA THR A 123 -6.48 1.91 -10.81
C THR A 123 -5.73 2.38 -12.05
N SER A 124 -4.70 1.64 -12.43
CA SER A 124 -4.04 1.79 -13.72
C SER A 124 -4.70 0.89 -14.77
N ALA A 125 -4.68 1.29 -16.03
CA ALA A 125 -5.22 0.48 -17.10
C ALA A 125 -4.42 -0.84 -17.25
N GLU A 126 -5.11 -1.95 -17.48
CA GLU A 126 -4.47 -3.26 -17.67
C GLU A 126 -3.37 -3.23 -18.73
N ALA A 127 -3.62 -2.57 -19.87
CA ALA A 127 -2.66 -2.45 -20.95
C ALA A 127 -1.36 -1.76 -20.52
N ASP A 128 -1.45 -0.74 -19.66
CA ASP A 128 -0.29 -0.02 -19.15
C ASP A 128 0.49 -0.89 -18.14
N ILE A 129 -0.21 -1.65 -17.30
CA ILE A 129 0.42 -2.59 -16.35
C ILE A 129 1.13 -3.72 -17.11
N ARG A 130 0.49 -4.27 -18.16
CA ARG A 130 1.09 -5.32 -19.01
C ARG A 130 2.29 -4.82 -19.81
N ALA A 131 2.42 -3.52 -20.02
CA ALA A 131 3.55 -2.90 -20.71
C ALA A 131 4.75 -2.58 -19.79
N LEU A 132 4.63 -2.81 -18.46
CA LEU A 132 5.73 -2.53 -17.52
C LEU A 132 6.95 -3.42 -17.80
N PRO A 133 8.13 -2.85 -18.09
CA PRO A 133 9.33 -3.62 -18.40
C PRO A 133 10.11 -4.05 -17.14
N HIS A 134 9.71 -3.58 -15.96
CA HIS A 134 10.51 -3.66 -14.75
C HIS A 134 10.42 -5.04 -14.09
N GLU A 135 11.55 -5.55 -13.59
CA GLU A 135 11.54 -6.62 -12.59
C GLU A 135 10.73 -6.16 -11.39
N THR A 136 9.71 -6.92 -11.02
CA THR A 136 8.76 -6.56 -9.97
C THR A 136 8.63 -7.68 -8.95
N LEU A 137 8.87 -7.37 -7.67
CA LEU A 137 8.55 -8.25 -6.56
C LEU A 137 7.22 -7.81 -5.95
N ILE A 138 6.24 -8.71 -5.93
CA ILE A 138 4.96 -8.50 -5.28
C ILE A 138 4.96 -9.28 -3.97
N ILE A 139 4.59 -8.62 -2.88
CA ILE A 139 4.56 -9.24 -1.54
C ILE A 139 3.15 -9.03 -0.95
N HIS A 140 2.56 -10.10 -0.39
CA HIS A 140 1.23 -10.01 0.20
C HIS A 140 1.08 -10.90 1.43
N GLY A 141 0.31 -10.45 2.41
CA GLY A 141 -0.15 -11.29 3.52
C GLY A 141 -1.43 -12.03 3.13
N ARG A 142 -1.47 -13.35 3.28
CA ARG A 142 -2.64 -14.14 2.87
C ARG A 142 -3.92 -13.74 3.60
N GLU A 143 -3.80 -13.28 4.82
CA GLU A 143 -4.90 -12.88 5.69
C GLU A 143 -5.10 -11.35 5.74
N ASP A 144 -4.63 -10.64 4.71
CA ASP A 144 -4.82 -9.19 4.57
C ASP A 144 -6.33 -8.86 4.45
N LYS A 145 -6.83 -8.09 5.41
CA LYS A 145 -8.22 -7.64 5.46
C LYS A 145 -8.41 -6.23 4.90
N VAL A 146 -7.32 -5.57 4.54
CA VAL A 146 -7.33 -4.20 3.98
C VAL A 146 -7.34 -4.27 2.47
N ILE A 147 -6.37 -4.96 1.88
CA ILE A 147 -6.28 -5.15 0.43
C ILE A 147 -6.42 -6.65 0.14
N PRO A 148 -7.35 -7.08 -0.72
CA PRO A 148 -7.55 -8.50 -0.98
C PRO A 148 -6.36 -9.10 -1.76
N LEU A 149 -5.99 -10.33 -1.42
CA LEU A 149 -4.89 -11.06 -2.09
C LEU A 149 -5.11 -11.16 -3.61
N SER A 150 -6.36 -11.15 -4.07
CA SER A 150 -6.70 -11.15 -5.50
C SER A 150 -6.04 -10.02 -6.27
N ASN A 151 -5.81 -8.85 -5.65
CA ASN A 151 -5.10 -7.76 -6.29
C ASN A 151 -3.67 -8.15 -6.68
N SER A 152 -2.95 -8.78 -5.76
CA SER A 152 -1.58 -9.24 -6.01
C SER A 152 -1.53 -10.40 -7.01
N LEU A 153 -2.54 -11.28 -7.03
CA LEU A 153 -2.67 -12.31 -8.05
C LEU A 153 -2.90 -11.70 -9.43
N THR A 154 -3.78 -10.70 -9.54
CA THR A 154 -4.01 -9.96 -10.79
C THR A 154 -2.75 -9.23 -11.26
N LEU A 155 -2.05 -8.54 -10.36
CA LEU A 155 -0.80 -7.85 -10.70
C LEU A 155 0.28 -8.84 -11.15
N ALA A 156 0.37 -10.02 -10.53
CA ALA A 156 1.32 -11.05 -10.91
C ALA A 156 1.02 -11.67 -12.30
N ASP A 157 -0.27 -11.72 -12.69
CA ASP A 157 -0.69 -12.12 -14.03
C ASP A 157 -0.40 -11.05 -15.08
N TRP A 158 -0.58 -9.77 -14.72
CA TRP A 158 -0.48 -8.68 -15.68
C TRP A 158 0.93 -8.16 -15.88
N ILE A 159 1.78 -8.14 -14.84
CA ILE A 159 3.17 -7.64 -14.95
C ILE A 159 4.08 -8.74 -15.49
N PRO A 160 4.67 -8.62 -16.69
CA PRO A 160 5.41 -9.71 -17.34
C PRO A 160 6.59 -10.26 -16.54
N ASN A 161 7.29 -9.39 -15.81
CA ASN A 161 8.48 -9.74 -15.03
C ASN A 161 8.21 -9.76 -13.52
N ALA A 162 6.99 -10.17 -13.11
CA ALA A 162 6.61 -10.22 -11.70
C ALA A 162 6.99 -11.54 -11.05
N GLN A 163 7.38 -11.46 -9.78
CA GLN A 163 7.43 -12.58 -8.84
C GLN A 163 6.49 -12.26 -7.67
N LEU A 164 5.69 -13.21 -7.25
CA LEU A 164 4.77 -13.07 -6.12
C LEU A 164 5.22 -13.91 -4.94
N HIS A 165 5.38 -13.27 -3.78
CA HIS A 165 5.58 -13.93 -2.51
C HIS A 165 4.39 -13.69 -1.57
N VAL A 166 3.75 -14.77 -1.11
CA VAL A 166 2.63 -14.71 -0.17
C VAL A 166 3.04 -15.28 1.18
N PHE A 167 2.96 -14.45 2.21
CA PHE A 167 3.15 -14.89 3.59
C PHE A 167 1.84 -15.43 4.16
N GLY A 168 1.84 -16.68 4.64
CA GLY A 168 0.75 -17.20 5.47
C GLY A 168 0.86 -16.72 6.91
N HIS A 169 -0.28 -16.63 7.62
CA HIS A 169 -0.38 -16.04 8.96
C HIS A 169 0.16 -14.61 8.99
N CYS A 170 -0.30 -13.81 8.04
CA CYS A 170 0.18 -12.46 7.82
C CYS A 170 -0.95 -11.59 7.28
N GLY A 171 -1.14 -10.43 7.88
CA GLY A 171 -2.07 -9.40 7.42
C GLY A 171 -1.40 -8.41 6.46
N HIS A 172 -1.82 -7.15 6.56
CA HIS A 172 -1.36 -6.06 5.70
C HIS A 172 0.08 -5.61 6.00
N TRP A 173 0.60 -5.91 7.20
CA TRP A 173 1.92 -5.48 7.65
C TRP A 173 3.00 -6.55 7.45
N THR A 174 3.19 -7.02 6.23
CA THR A 174 4.12 -8.10 5.89
C THR A 174 5.54 -7.87 6.39
N GLN A 175 6.03 -6.63 6.29
CA GLN A 175 7.37 -6.21 6.73
C GLN A 175 7.54 -6.17 8.24
N ILE A 176 6.45 -6.11 8.99
CA ILE A 176 6.45 -6.12 10.47
C ILE A 176 6.25 -7.54 10.97
N GLU A 177 5.20 -8.22 10.48
CA GLU A 177 4.81 -9.56 10.95
C GLU A 177 5.84 -10.64 10.60
N HIS A 178 6.53 -10.49 9.47
CA HIS A 178 7.54 -11.42 8.99
C HIS A 178 8.90 -10.76 8.71
N SER A 179 9.30 -9.77 9.50
CA SER A 179 10.48 -8.94 9.27
C SER A 179 11.75 -9.71 8.92
N ALA A 180 12.07 -10.78 9.66
CA ALA A 180 13.27 -11.58 9.43
C ALA A 180 13.25 -12.35 8.09
N ARG A 181 12.07 -12.76 7.59
CA ARG A 181 11.89 -13.42 6.28
C ARG A 181 11.78 -12.39 5.17
N PHE A 182 11.05 -11.32 5.43
CA PHE A 182 10.86 -10.20 4.51
C PHE A 182 12.19 -9.59 4.07
N ASN A 183 13.11 -9.35 5.02
CA ASN A 183 14.42 -8.75 4.73
C ASN A 183 15.39 -9.67 3.95
N ARG A 184 14.96 -10.87 3.60
CA ARG A 184 15.75 -11.83 2.77
C ARG A 184 15.22 -11.98 1.35
N LEU A 185 14.08 -11.35 1.04
CA LEU A 185 13.53 -11.28 -0.29
C LEU A 185 14.21 -10.18 -1.11
#